data_6755506f4b7acec28174428c4a879b37
#
_entry.id   6755506f4b7acec28174428c4a879b37
#
_cell.length_a   1.000
_cell.length_b   1.000
_cell.length_c   1.000
_cell.angle_alpha   90.00
_cell.angle_beta   90.00
_cell.angle_gamma   90.00
#
_symmetry.space_group_name_H-M   'P 1'
#
loop_
_entity.id
_entity.type
_entity.pdbx_description
1 polymer ?
#
loop_
_entity_poly.entity_id
_entity_poly.type
_entity_poly.pdbx_seq_one_letter_code
_entity_poly.pdbx_strand_id
1 'polypeptide(L)'
;GTGQTTGAAGIHPRVKNVDSLELSSSVIRSGKMFADQNHDVLNNPKVNFIIQDGRNHLLTTSKLYDVITSEPPPPRTAFTVNLYTREYYELQKNRLKPGGIAAQWIPLHSQGDKEVAMHFKTFQSVFPYTMGWLSVANEILIIGSDQPIQIDFTKLSDRLQEPEIKKA
;
A
#
# COMPACT_ATOMS: atom_id res chain seq x y z
N GLY A 1 4.22 -11.58 -0.12
CA GLY A 1 5.60 -11.38 -0.55
C GLY A 1 6.61 -11.52 0.59
N THR A 2 7.75 -10.81 0.49
CA THR A 2 8.84 -10.88 1.49
C THR A 2 8.49 -10.24 2.84
N GLY A 3 7.45 -9.42 2.90
CA GLY A 3 7.01 -8.72 4.10
C GLY A 3 7.70 -7.38 4.36
N GLN A 4 8.52 -6.87 3.44
CA GLN A 4 9.28 -5.62 3.63
C GLN A 4 8.36 -4.41 3.88
N THR A 5 7.37 -4.17 3.04
CA THR A 5 6.41 -3.06 3.23
C THR A 5 5.65 -3.18 4.55
N THR A 6 5.22 -4.41 4.90
CA THR A 6 4.55 -4.68 6.18
C THR A 6 5.49 -4.42 7.37
N GLY A 7 6.76 -4.85 7.25
CA GLY A 7 7.78 -4.64 8.26
C GLY A 7 8.10 -3.16 8.47
N ALA A 8 8.33 -2.42 7.37
CA ALA A 8 8.56 -0.98 7.43
C ALA A 8 7.38 -0.23 8.10
N ALA A 9 6.14 -0.60 7.76
CA ALA A 9 4.97 -0.07 8.44
C ALA A 9 4.95 -0.44 9.94
N GLY A 10 5.28 -1.68 10.27
CA GLY A 10 5.26 -2.21 11.65
C GLY A 10 6.27 -1.54 12.59
N ILE A 11 7.45 -1.19 12.10
CA ILE A 11 8.46 -0.50 12.92
C ILE A 11 8.19 1.00 13.07
N HIS A 12 7.35 1.57 12.22
CA HIS A 12 7.07 3.01 12.29
C HIS A 12 6.44 3.38 13.64
N PRO A 13 6.97 4.41 14.36
CA PRO A 13 6.59 4.69 15.75
C PRO A 13 5.12 5.09 15.91
N ARG A 14 4.53 5.71 14.89
CA ARG A 14 3.13 6.17 14.91
C ARG A 14 2.12 5.12 14.47
N VAL A 15 2.57 4.04 13.86
CA VAL A 15 1.69 2.92 13.46
C VAL A 15 1.42 2.07 14.68
N LYS A 16 0.14 1.86 14.97
CA LYS A 16 -0.32 1.04 16.11
C LYS A 16 -0.63 -0.38 15.71
N ASN A 17 -1.27 -0.56 14.56
CA ASN A 17 -1.67 -1.86 14.06
C ASN A 17 -1.51 -1.91 12.54
N VAL A 18 -1.10 -3.05 12.02
CA VAL A 18 -1.00 -3.37 10.61
C VAL A 18 -1.75 -4.67 10.35
N ASP A 19 -2.78 -4.62 9.51
CA ASP A 19 -3.36 -5.83 8.94
C ASP A 19 -2.66 -6.11 7.62
N SER A 20 -1.96 -7.22 7.53
CA SER A 20 -1.24 -7.67 6.33
C SER A 20 -1.98 -8.85 5.72
N LEU A 21 -2.52 -8.65 4.53
CA LEU A 21 -3.31 -9.66 3.83
C LEU A 21 -2.44 -10.42 2.84
N GLU A 22 -2.51 -11.74 2.89
CA GLU A 22 -1.80 -12.63 1.99
C GLU A 22 -2.65 -13.88 1.72
N LEU A 23 -2.69 -14.30 0.45
CA LEU A 23 -3.45 -15.48 0.04
C LEU A 23 -2.85 -16.80 0.53
N SER A 24 -1.54 -16.84 0.67
CA SER A 24 -0.80 -18.06 0.95
C SER A 24 -0.10 -18.02 2.30
N SER A 25 -0.48 -18.93 3.19
CA SER A 25 0.23 -19.13 4.46
C SER A 25 1.70 -19.51 4.26
N SER A 26 2.04 -20.15 3.14
CA SER A 26 3.42 -20.50 2.81
C SER A 26 4.26 -19.26 2.50
N VAL A 27 3.68 -18.26 1.83
CA VAL A 27 4.33 -16.97 1.57
C VAL A 27 4.58 -16.24 2.89
N ILE A 28 3.60 -16.21 3.79
CA ILE A 28 3.80 -15.62 5.13
C ILE A 28 4.99 -16.31 5.85
N ARG A 29 4.99 -17.64 5.89
CA ARG A 29 6.08 -18.40 6.55
C ARG A 29 7.44 -18.17 5.92
N SER A 30 7.51 -18.02 4.59
CA SER A 30 8.78 -17.74 3.90
C SER A 30 9.33 -16.34 4.22
N GLY A 31 8.53 -15.44 4.74
CA GLY A 31 8.97 -14.14 5.26
C GLY A 31 10.08 -14.26 6.32
N LYS A 32 10.16 -15.40 7.04
CA LYS A 32 11.24 -15.69 7.98
C LYS A 32 12.63 -15.66 7.32
N MET A 33 12.72 -16.04 6.05
CA MET A 33 13.99 -16.05 5.30
C MET A 33 14.52 -14.63 5.02
N PHE A 34 13.68 -13.63 5.19
CA PHE A 34 13.95 -12.22 4.92
C PHE A 34 13.91 -11.37 6.19
N ALA A 35 14.09 -11.99 7.37
CA ALA A 35 13.95 -11.32 8.67
C ALA A 35 14.82 -10.06 8.79
N ASP A 36 16.04 -10.08 8.24
CA ASP A 36 16.95 -8.93 8.24
C ASP A 36 16.44 -7.78 7.36
N GLN A 37 15.70 -8.07 6.27
CA GLN A 37 15.18 -7.07 5.33
C GLN A 37 13.77 -6.62 5.65
N ASN A 38 12.98 -7.46 6.33
CA ASN A 38 11.58 -7.17 6.66
C ASN A 38 11.38 -6.80 8.14
N HIS A 39 12.45 -6.48 8.87
CA HIS A 39 12.41 -6.07 10.29
C HIS A 39 11.76 -7.12 11.20
N ASP A 40 12.02 -8.39 10.92
CA ASP A 40 11.46 -9.53 11.68
C ASP A 40 9.93 -9.43 11.84
N VAL A 41 9.26 -9.09 10.76
CA VAL A 41 7.83 -8.76 10.71
C VAL A 41 6.92 -9.84 11.29
N LEU A 42 7.35 -11.12 11.25
CA LEU A 42 6.56 -12.23 11.79
C LEU A 42 6.46 -12.21 13.32
N ASN A 43 7.42 -11.59 13.99
CA ASN A 43 7.47 -11.45 15.44
C ASN A 43 7.02 -10.04 15.92
N ASN A 44 6.60 -9.17 15.01
CA ASN A 44 6.18 -7.82 15.36
C ASN A 44 4.75 -7.83 15.95
N PRO A 45 4.55 -7.43 17.21
CA PRO A 45 3.25 -7.48 17.87
C PRO A 45 2.19 -6.53 17.31
N LYS A 46 2.61 -5.56 16.47
CA LYS A 46 1.68 -4.64 15.78
C LYS A 46 1.10 -5.26 14.51
N VAL A 47 1.68 -6.36 14.00
CA VAL A 47 1.32 -6.94 12.71
C VAL A 47 0.38 -8.12 12.89
N ASN A 48 -0.76 -8.05 12.24
CA ASN A 48 -1.74 -9.13 12.15
C ASN A 48 -1.77 -9.67 10.72
N PHE A 49 -1.31 -10.91 10.52
CA PHE A 49 -1.40 -11.58 9.23
C PHE A 49 -2.77 -12.23 9.04
N ILE A 50 -3.43 -11.87 7.96
CA ILE A 50 -4.76 -12.38 7.59
C ILE A 50 -4.63 -13.16 6.29
N ILE A 51 -4.94 -14.47 6.34
CA ILE A 51 -4.93 -15.32 5.15
C ILE A 51 -6.26 -15.11 4.40
N GLN A 52 -6.28 -14.13 3.52
CA GLN A 52 -7.48 -13.75 2.76
C GLN A 52 -7.07 -12.95 1.52
N ASP A 53 -7.92 -13.00 0.49
CA ASP A 53 -7.84 -12.07 -0.63
C ASP A 53 -8.12 -10.63 -0.17
N GLY A 54 -7.25 -9.69 -0.57
CA GLY A 54 -7.35 -8.29 -0.13
C GLY A 54 -8.64 -7.61 -0.58
N ARG A 55 -9.13 -7.89 -1.79
CA ARG A 55 -10.38 -7.36 -2.29
C ARG A 55 -11.58 -7.92 -1.53
N ASN A 56 -11.59 -9.22 -1.26
CA ASN A 56 -12.62 -9.85 -0.46
C ASN A 56 -12.63 -9.34 0.99
N HIS A 57 -11.46 -9.09 1.55
CA HIS A 57 -11.37 -8.48 2.88
C HIS A 57 -12.06 -7.10 2.91
N LEU A 58 -11.75 -6.23 1.95
CA LEU A 58 -12.39 -4.91 1.86
C LEU A 58 -13.92 -4.99 1.64
N LEU A 59 -14.41 -6.05 1.00
CA LEU A 59 -15.85 -6.29 0.85
C LEU A 59 -16.52 -6.66 2.16
N THR A 60 -15.87 -7.48 2.98
CA THR A 60 -16.50 -8.15 4.14
C THR A 60 -16.20 -7.51 5.47
N THR A 61 -15.08 -6.79 5.60
CA THR A 61 -14.70 -6.14 6.87
C THR A 61 -15.57 -4.91 7.16
N SER A 62 -15.85 -4.67 8.44
CA SER A 62 -16.42 -3.41 8.92
C SER A 62 -15.34 -2.42 9.41
N LYS A 63 -14.06 -2.85 9.44
CA LYS A 63 -12.94 -2.05 9.93
C LYS A 63 -12.65 -0.88 9.00
N LEU A 64 -12.31 0.27 9.58
CA LEU A 64 -11.84 1.44 8.86
C LEU A 64 -10.34 1.65 9.12
N TYR A 65 -9.62 2.03 8.08
CA TYR A 65 -8.16 2.19 8.08
C TYR A 65 -7.77 3.65 7.89
N ASP A 66 -6.65 4.05 8.48
CA ASP A 66 -6.02 5.34 8.21
C ASP A 66 -5.28 5.32 6.88
N VAL A 67 -4.69 4.17 6.55
CA VAL A 67 -3.96 3.95 5.29
C VAL A 67 -4.30 2.56 4.75
N ILE A 68 -4.54 2.47 3.45
CA ILE A 68 -4.62 1.21 2.70
C ILE A 68 -3.57 1.27 1.60
N THR A 69 -2.56 0.40 1.68
CA THR A 69 -1.56 0.26 0.61
C THR A 69 -1.75 -1.04 -0.15
N SER A 70 -1.53 -0.99 -1.46
CA SER A 70 -1.71 -2.12 -2.36
C SER A 70 -0.56 -2.19 -3.36
N GLU A 71 0.14 -3.32 -3.36
CA GLU A 71 1.26 -3.63 -4.25
C GLU A 71 0.97 -4.94 -5.00
N PRO A 72 -0.08 -4.98 -5.83
CA PRO A 72 -0.40 -6.19 -6.57
C PRO A 72 0.66 -6.45 -7.66
N PRO A 73 0.79 -7.69 -8.13
CA PRO A 73 1.57 -7.97 -9.34
C PRO A 73 1.11 -7.11 -10.52
N PRO A 74 1.95 -6.90 -11.54
CA PRO A 74 1.58 -6.07 -12.71
C PRO A 74 0.22 -6.47 -13.31
N PRO A 75 -0.58 -5.50 -13.84
CA PRO A 75 -1.95 -5.74 -14.29
C PRO A 75 -2.08 -6.77 -15.41
N ARG A 76 -1.00 -7.06 -16.14
CA ARG A 76 -0.93 -8.15 -17.14
C ARG A 76 -0.87 -9.55 -16.54
N THR A 77 -0.65 -9.67 -15.25
CA THR A 77 -0.67 -10.97 -14.56
C THR A 77 -2.11 -11.43 -14.40
N ALA A 78 -2.38 -12.71 -14.65
CA ALA A 78 -3.73 -13.27 -14.54
C ALA A 78 -4.36 -12.94 -13.18
N PHE A 79 -5.61 -12.54 -13.20
CA PHE A 79 -6.45 -12.19 -12.05
C PHE A 79 -6.07 -10.90 -11.30
N THR A 80 -4.93 -10.27 -11.57
CA THR A 80 -4.51 -9.06 -10.85
C THR A 80 -5.17 -7.79 -11.38
N VAL A 81 -5.66 -7.77 -12.60
CA VAL A 81 -6.33 -6.62 -13.20
C VAL A 81 -7.48 -6.08 -12.33
N ASN A 82 -8.16 -6.96 -11.60
CA ASN A 82 -9.25 -6.58 -10.68
C ASN A 82 -8.81 -5.70 -9.50
N LEU A 83 -7.50 -5.59 -9.26
CA LEU A 83 -6.91 -4.73 -8.22
C LEU A 83 -6.46 -3.36 -8.78
N TYR A 84 -6.77 -3.10 -10.06
CA TYR A 84 -6.50 -1.83 -10.74
C TYR A 84 -7.78 -1.20 -11.30
N THR A 85 -8.95 -1.67 -10.86
CA THR A 85 -10.24 -1.19 -11.33
C THR A 85 -10.81 -0.10 -10.45
N ARG A 86 -11.74 0.68 -11.00
CA ARG A 86 -12.48 1.70 -10.26
C ARG A 86 -13.22 1.08 -9.06
N GLU A 87 -13.86 -0.07 -9.24
CA GLU A 87 -14.61 -0.77 -8.20
C GLU A 87 -13.70 -1.17 -7.03
N TYR A 88 -12.45 -1.58 -7.30
CA TYR A 88 -11.49 -1.87 -6.24
C TYR A 88 -11.10 -0.61 -5.46
N TYR A 89 -10.87 0.49 -6.15
CA TYR A 89 -10.58 1.78 -5.51
C TYR A 89 -11.77 2.32 -4.71
N GLU A 90 -13.00 2.10 -5.17
CA GLU A 90 -14.22 2.41 -4.40
C GLU A 90 -14.29 1.58 -3.11
N LEU A 91 -13.91 0.29 -3.16
CA LEU A 91 -13.81 -0.53 -1.95
C LEU A 91 -12.77 0.01 -0.96
N GLN A 92 -11.60 0.41 -1.45
CA GLN A 92 -10.59 1.05 -0.61
C GLN A 92 -11.14 2.33 0.03
N LYS A 93 -11.75 3.22 -0.77
CA LYS A 93 -12.35 4.48 -0.28
C LYS A 93 -13.39 4.24 0.81
N ASN A 94 -14.25 3.23 0.63
CA ASN A 94 -15.30 2.88 1.60
C ASN A 94 -14.75 2.28 2.90
N ARG A 95 -13.50 1.89 2.94
CA ARG A 95 -12.80 1.36 4.11
C ARG A 95 -11.72 2.28 4.67
N LEU A 96 -11.58 3.47 4.11
CA LEU A 96 -10.77 4.53 4.68
C LEU A 96 -11.59 5.36 5.67
N LYS A 97 -10.93 5.82 6.72
CA LYS A 97 -11.44 6.89 7.59
C LYS A 97 -11.49 8.20 6.80
N PRO A 98 -12.29 9.20 7.22
CA PRO A 98 -12.24 10.54 6.63
C PRO A 98 -10.80 11.09 6.62
N GLY A 99 -10.31 11.54 5.47
CA GLY A 99 -8.93 11.97 5.28
C GLY A 99 -7.89 10.85 5.24
N GLY A 100 -8.34 9.59 5.22
CA GLY A 100 -7.45 8.44 5.06
C GLY A 100 -6.80 8.39 3.67
N ILE A 101 -5.73 7.63 3.56
CA ILE A 101 -4.87 7.56 2.37
C ILE A 101 -4.96 6.17 1.73
N ALA A 102 -5.31 6.14 0.45
CA ALA A 102 -5.06 4.99 -0.41
C ALA A 102 -3.70 5.14 -1.10
N ALA A 103 -2.91 4.08 -1.17
CA ALA A 103 -1.66 4.06 -1.90
C ALA A 103 -1.61 2.83 -2.81
N GLN A 104 -1.40 3.06 -4.11
CA GLN A 104 -1.38 2.01 -5.13
C GLN A 104 -0.06 2.06 -5.87
N TRP A 105 0.65 0.93 -5.85
CA TRP A 105 1.84 0.75 -6.67
C TRP A 105 1.48 0.53 -8.13
N ILE A 106 2.16 1.22 -9.03
CA ILE A 106 2.03 1.10 -10.48
C ILE A 106 3.42 0.91 -11.08
N PRO A 107 3.67 -0.23 -11.76
CA PRO A 107 4.90 -0.40 -12.52
C PRO A 107 4.87 0.46 -13.79
N LEU A 108 5.93 1.22 -14.04
CA LEU A 108 6.05 1.98 -15.29
C LEU A 108 6.71 1.14 -16.40
N HIS A 109 7.46 0.09 -16.02
CA HIS A 109 8.10 -0.80 -16.98
C HIS A 109 7.06 -1.65 -17.72
N SER A 110 7.30 -1.88 -19.00
CA SER A 110 6.43 -2.70 -19.87
C SER A 110 5.00 -2.17 -20.02
N GLN A 111 4.82 -0.87 -19.83
CA GLN A 111 3.58 -0.14 -20.12
C GLN A 111 3.92 1.10 -20.97
N GLY A 112 3.01 1.52 -21.84
CA GLY A 112 3.12 2.78 -22.56
C GLY A 112 2.46 3.92 -21.78
N ASP A 113 2.68 5.14 -22.25
CA ASP A 113 2.14 6.35 -21.60
C ASP A 113 0.62 6.34 -21.47
N LYS A 114 -0.08 5.70 -22.43
CA LYS A 114 -1.54 5.60 -22.42
C LYS A 114 -2.03 4.70 -21.30
N GLU A 115 -1.38 3.57 -21.07
CA GLU A 115 -1.72 2.64 -19.98
C GLU A 115 -1.45 3.28 -18.62
N VAL A 116 -0.31 3.95 -18.46
CA VAL A 116 0.01 4.69 -17.23
C VAL A 116 -1.03 5.78 -16.99
N ALA A 117 -1.34 6.59 -18.01
CA ALA A 117 -2.37 7.64 -17.89
C ALA A 117 -3.75 7.06 -17.55
N MET A 118 -4.09 5.87 -18.05
CA MET A 118 -5.33 5.18 -17.72
C MET A 118 -5.39 4.81 -16.25
N HIS A 119 -4.30 4.27 -15.67
CA HIS A 119 -4.23 3.98 -14.23
C HIS A 119 -4.49 5.23 -13.38
N PHE A 120 -3.82 6.34 -13.71
CA PHE A 120 -4.05 7.61 -13.01
C PHE A 120 -5.51 8.07 -13.12
N LYS A 121 -6.08 8.09 -14.33
CA LYS A 121 -7.47 8.51 -14.53
C LYS A 121 -8.46 7.62 -13.78
N THR A 122 -8.24 6.31 -13.77
CA THR A 122 -9.09 5.36 -13.04
C THR A 122 -9.02 5.64 -11.53
N PHE A 123 -7.82 5.84 -10.99
CA PHE A 123 -7.63 6.15 -9.58
C PHE A 123 -8.25 7.52 -9.19
N GLN A 124 -8.00 8.56 -10.01
CA GLN A 124 -8.56 9.90 -9.82
C GLN A 124 -10.07 9.94 -9.90
N SER A 125 -10.69 9.02 -10.65
CA SER A 125 -12.17 8.94 -10.72
C SER A 125 -12.80 8.59 -9.37
N VAL A 126 -12.01 8.07 -8.42
CA VAL A 126 -12.45 7.69 -7.06
C VAL A 126 -11.87 8.62 -6.00
N PHE A 127 -10.59 8.97 -6.13
CA PHE A 127 -9.88 9.84 -5.19
C PHE A 127 -9.64 11.21 -5.83
N PRO A 128 -10.41 12.23 -5.48
CA PRO A 128 -10.31 13.55 -6.12
C PRO A 128 -8.97 14.25 -5.86
N TYR A 129 -8.34 13.94 -4.72
CA TYR A 129 -7.02 14.47 -4.38
C TYR A 129 -6.00 13.34 -4.58
N THR A 130 -5.30 13.40 -5.71
CA THR A 130 -4.35 12.38 -6.14
C THR A 130 -2.98 13.01 -6.41
N MET A 131 -1.93 12.33 -5.98
CA MET A 131 -0.55 12.66 -6.36
C MET A 131 0.21 11.40 -6.73
N GLY A 132 1.24 11.55 -7.57
CA GLY A 132 2.19 10.51 -7.88
C GLY A 132 3.49 10.71 -7.12
N TRP A 133 4.02 9.65 -6.53
CA TRP A 133 5.32 9.63 -5.90
C TRP A 133 6.23 8.68 -6.66
N LEU A 134 7.23 9.24 -7.35
CA LEU A 134 8.23 8.44 -8.05
C LEU A 134 9.19 7.87 -7.00
N SER A 135 9.19 6.54 -6.84
CA SER A 135 9.98 5.83 -5.83
C SER A 135 11.39 5.55 -6.33
N VAL A 136 11.48 4.63 -7.26
CA VAL A 136 12.70 4.26 -7.95
C VAL A 136 12.47 4.34 -9.45
N ALA A 137 13.52 4.20 -10.24
CA ALA A 137 13.37 4.17 -11.70
C ALA A 137 12.30 3.15 -12.12
N ASN A 138 11.34 3.59 -12.93
CA ASN A 138 10.27 2.78 -13.50
C ASN A 138 9.15 2.30 -12.54
N GLU A 139 9.01 2.93 -11.38
CA GLU A 139 7.92 2.65 -10.44
C GLU A 139 7.32 3.94 -9.88
N ILE A 140 6.01 3.97 -9.75
CA ILE A 140 5.31 5.08 -9.13
C ILE A 140 4.30 4.57 -8.10
N LEU A 141 4.22 5.26 -6.97
CA LEU A 141 3.16 5.09 -6.00
C LEU A 141 2.14 6.20 -6.23
N ILE A 142 0.92 5.83 -6.62
CA ILE A 142 -0.20 6.77 -6.69
C ILE A 142 -0.83 6.84 -5.31
N ILE A 143 -0.96 8.04 -4.77
CA ILE A 143 -1.52 8.30 -3.45
C ILE A 143 -2.80 9.11 -3.64
N GLY A 144 -3.87 8.74 -2.95
CA GLY A 144 -5.15 9.39 -3.05
C GLY A 144 -5.91 9.51 -1.73
N SER A 145 -6.74 10.54 -1.65
CA SER A 145 -7.61 10.81 -0.50
C SER A 145 -8.92 11.47 -0.95
N ASP A 146 -9.91 11.45 -0.06
CA ASP A 146 -11.15 12.24 -0.19
C ASP A 146 -10.97 13.69 0.27
N GLN A 147 -9.82 14.01 0.88
CA GLN A 147 -9.47 15.36 1.36
C GLN A 147 -8.15 15.83 0.75
N PRO A 148 -7.89 17.16 0.69
CA PRO A 148 -6.64 17.70 0.19
C PRO A 148 -5.42 17.11 0.87
N ILE A 149 -4.49 16.58 0.08
CA ILE A 149 -3.21 16.05 0.57
C ILE A 149 -2.22 17.22 0.63
N GLN A 150 -1.76 17.53 1.84
CA GLN A 150 -0.75 18.56 2.07
C GLN A 150 0.54 17.91 2.57
N ILE A 151 1.63 18.17 1.89
CA ILE A 151 2.96 17.72 2.31
C ILE A 151 3.73 18.92 2.87
N ASP A 152 4.02 18.87 4.15
CA ASP A 152 4.98 19.75 4.78
C ASP A 152 6.37 19.14 4.60
N PHE A 153 7.11 19.63 3.62
CA PHE A 153 8.43 19.10 3.28
C PHE A 153 9.45 19.27 4.40
N THR A 154 9.33 20.32 5.22
CA THR A 154 10.21 20.51 6.38
C THR A 154 9.98 19.39 7.39
N LYS A 155 8.73 19.16 7.78
CA LYS A 155 8.39 18.05 8.69
C LYS A 155 8.72 16.69 8.10
N LEU A 156 8.56 16.51 6.78
CA LEU A 156 8.92 15.26 6.11
C LEU A 156 10.43 15.03 6.23
N SER A 157 11.24 16.05 5.93
CA SER A 157 12.70 15.97 6.04
C SER A 157 13.15 15.64 7.46
N ASP A 158 12.57 16.31 8.47
CA ASP A 158 12.88 16.06 9.87
C ASP A 158 12.55 14.61 10.28
N ARG A 159 11.37 14.13 9.85
CA ARG A 159 10.95 12.75 10.12
C ARG A 159 11.86 11.71 9.47
N LEU A 160 12.32 11.95 8.25
CA LEU A 160 13.25 11.05 7.56
C LEU A 160 14.61 10.95 8.29
N GLN A 161 14.91 11.88 9.21
CA GLN A 161 16.10 11.80 10.05
C GLN A 161 15.87 11.01 11.36
N GLU A 162 14.63 10.70 11.72
CA GLU A 162 14.32 9.88 12.91
C GLU A 162 14.99 8.49 12.78
N PRO A 163 15.75 8.03 13.81
CA PRO A 163 16.53 6.78 13.71
C PRO A 163 15.68 5.53 13.35
N GLU A 164 14.43 5.49 13.81
CA GLU A 164 13.51 4.39 13.56
C GLU A 164 12.97 4.42 12.13
N ILE A 165 12.83 5.60 11.54
CA ILE A 165 12.40 5.76 10.14
C ILE A 165 13.55 5.50 9.17
N LYS A 166 14.78 5.90 9.53
CA LYS A 166 15.97 5.56 8.72
C LYS A 166 16.22 4.06 8.56
N LYS A 167 15.68 3.25 9.46
CA LYS A 167 15.79 1.79 9.41
C LYS A 167 14.74 1.14 8.52
N ALA A 168 13.66 1.85 8.19
CA ALA A 168 12.58 1.39 7.31
C ALA A 168 12.96 1.58 5.84
#